data_28442c9b1fe799df35ed74005f0d8edd
#
_entry.id   28442c9b1fe799df35ed74005f0d8edd
#
_cell.length_a   1.000
_cell.length_b   1.000
_cell.length_c   1.000
_cell.angle_alpha   90.00
_cell.angle_beta   90.00
_cell.angle_gamma   90.00
#
_symmetry.space_group_name_H-M   'P 1'
#
loop_
_entity.id
_entity.type
_entity.pdbx_description
1 polymer ?
#
loop_
_entity_poly.entity_id
_entity_poly.type
_entity_poly.pdbx_seq_one_letter_code
_entity_poly.pdbx_strand_id
1 'polypeptide(L)'
;MKLENILKSINVIETIGCINQEISGIHIDSRQIESGHLFVAVKGTQTDGHAYINKAIEKGASAIVCEMLPEELKKDVTYIKVMDTEDSVGKLATAFYGNPTDKLELIGVTGTNGKTTIATLLYNMFRQFGYKVGLISTVCNYIDDEAIPTEHTTPDPITLNKLLGRMADEGCKYAFMEVSSHSVAQKRIGGLKFAGGIFTNLTRDHLDYHQTVDNYLKAKKAFFDNLPKSAFALTNLDDKNGMVMIQNTKAKVCTYSLRSISNFKGKVLEDGFKGMLMDINNVEVNVQFIGRFNASNLLAVYGTACLLGKKPEDVLLVLSMLRPVSGRFDALRSPKGYSAIVDYAHTPDALTNVLSTIQEVLNGRGRVITVVGAGGNRDKGKRPIMAQEAVKLSDKVIITSDNPRFEEPQDIINDMLAGLEKDQQRNVISIIDRKEAIKTACMLAQPGDAILVAGKGHENYQDIKGVKHHFDDKEVIKEIFANE
;
A
#
# COMPACT_ATOMS: atom_id res chain seq x y z
N MET A 1 -6.24 10.40 -29.67
CA MET A 1 -7.25 11.37 -29.13
C MET A 1 -6.83 12.79 -29.50
N LYS A 2 -7.77 13.69 -29.87
CA LYS A 2 -7.42 15.08 -30.20
C LYS A 2 -6.84 15.83 -29.00
N LEU A 3 -5.75 16.57 -29.21
CA LEU A 3 -5.08 17.37 -28.17
C LEU A 3 -6.05 18.39 -27.53
N GLU A 4 -6.88 19.04 -28.35
CA GLU A 4 -7.90 19.96 -27.86
C GLU A 4 -8.79 19.37 -26.76
N ASN A 5 -9.19 18.09 -26.90
CA ASN A 5 -10.06 17.42 -25.90
C ASN A 5 -9.30 17.10 -24.62
N ILE A 6 -8.01 16.77 -24.71
CA ILE A 6 -7.15 16.53 -23.54
C ILE A 6 -6.97 17.83 -22.75
N LEU A 7 -6.73 18.96 -23.44
CA LEU A 7 -6.47 20.27 -22.83
C LEU A 7 -7.68 20.86 -22.09
N LYS A 8 -8.92 20.43 -22.41
CA LYS A 8 -10.13 20.87 -21.66
C LYS A 8 -10.09 20.49 -20.16
N SER A 9 -9.23 19.55 -19.76
CA SER A 9 -9.08 19.09 -18.38
C SER A 9 -8.21 19.98 -17.51
N ILE A 10 -7.48 20.95 -18.09
CA ILE A 10 -6.52 21.80 -17.38
C ILE A 10 -6.70 23.29 -17.70
N ASN A 11 -6.11 24.14 -16.86
CA ASN A 11 -6.03 25.57 -17.13
C ASN A 11 -4.76 25.88 -17.95
N VAL A 12 -4.94 26.21 -19.22
CA VAL A 12 -3.86 26.61 -20.14
C VAL A 12 -3.63 28.11 -20.03
N ILE A 13 -2.35 28.52 -19.86
CA ILE A 13 -1.94 29.94 -19.86
C ILE A 13 -1.71 30.42 -21.27
N GLU A 14 -0.98 29.63 -22.07
CA GLU A 14 -0.58 30.00 -23.44
C GLU A 14 -0.46 28.72 -24.29
N THR A 15 -0.79 28.85 -25.56
CA THR A 15 -0.62 27.78 -26.54
C THR A 15 0.05 28.32 -27.80
N ILE A 16 1.12 27.65 -28.22
CA ILE A 16 1.85 27.98 -29.46
C ILE A 16 1.83 26.74 -30.35
N GLY A 17 1.25 26.83 -31.53
CA GLY A 17 1.12 25.70 -32.46
C GLY A 17 -0.31 25.24 -32.67
N CYS A 18 -0.50 24.02 -33.18
CA CYS A 18 -1.80 23.50 -33.61
C CYS A 18 -2.38 22.54 -32.53
N ILE A 19 -3.52 22.88 -31.97
CA ILE A 19 -4.25 22.01 -30.98
C ILE A 19 -5.13 20.97 -31.68
N ASN A 20 -5.42 21.11 -32.95
CA ASN A 20 -6.27 20.18 -33.70
C ASN A 20 -5.42 19.04 -34.33
N GLN A 21 -4.63 18.37 -33.49
CA GLN A 21 -3.83 17.19 -33.84
C GLN A 21 -4.20 16.00 -32.97
N GLU A 22 -3.93 14.80 -33.50
CA GLU A 22 -4.13 13.56 -32.75
C GLU A 22 -2.90 13.27 -31.89
N ILE A 23 -3.15 12.90 -30.62
CA ILE A 23 -2.14 12.41 -29.69
C ILE A 23 -2.32 10.90 -29.53
N SER A 24 -1.24 10.14 -29.79
CA SER A 24 -1.21 8.68 -29.71
C SER A 24 -0.73 8.16 -28.35
N GLY A 25 0.01 8.96 -27.58
CA GLY A 25 0.52 8.61 -26.25
C GLY A 25 0.80 9.82 -25.39
N ILE A 26 0.88 9.63 -24.09
CA ILE A 26 1.24 10.67 -23.11
C ILE A 26 2.32 10.12 -22.17
N HIS A 27 3.40 10.89 -21.93
CA HIS A 27 4.51 10.48 -21.07
C HIS A 27 5.15 11.64 -20.34
N ILE A 28 5.72 11.33 -19.16
CA ILE A 28 6.60 12.22 -18.35
C ILE A 28 8.08 11.83 -18.50
N ASP A 29 8.37 10.67 -19.10
CA ASP A 29 9.73 10.18 -19.34
C ASP A 29 10.05 10.33 -20.83
N SER A 30 11.02 11.20 -21.14
CA SER A 30 11.45 11.44 -22.53
C SER A 30 11.99 10.19 -23.24
N ARG A 31 12.38 9.15 -22.50
CA ARG A 31 12.85 7.87 -23.06
C ARG A 31 11.73 7.06 -23.71
N GLN A 32 10.48 7.26 -23.24
CA GLN A 32 9.29 6.55 -23.70
C GLN A 32 8.53 7.31 -24.80
N ILE A 33 9.04 8.46 -25.24
CA ILE A 33 8.43 9.25 -26.30
C ILE A 33 8.64 8.58 -27.66
N GLU A 34 7.56 8.59 -28.44
CA GLU A 34 7.47 8.17 -29.82
C GLU A 34 6.75 9.26 -30.65
N SER A 35 6.67 9.07 -31.96
CA SER A 35 6.00 10.03 -32.86
C SER A 35 4.52 10.22 -32.50
N GLY A 36 4.08 11.47 -32.46
CA GLY A 36 2.70 11.82 -32.11
C GLY A 36 2.37 11.82 -30.63
N HIS A 37 3.38 11.66 -29.74
CA HIS A 37 3.16 11.68 -28.30
C HIS A 37 3.11 13.10 -27.73
N LEU A 38 2.39 13.23 -26.60
CA LEU A 38 2.43 14.39 -25.70
C LEU A 38 3.46 14.15 -24.59
N PHE A 39 4.45 15.01 -24.49
CA PHE A 39 5.39 15.03 -23.38
C PHE A 39 4.97 16.07 -22.33
N VAL A 40 4.87 15.66 -21.05
CA VAL A 40 4.61 16.58 -19.94
C VAL A 40 5.92 16.76 -19.15
N ALA A 41 6.49 17.96 -19.21
CA ALA A 41 7.74 18.31 -18.54
C ALA A 41 7.51 18.59 -17.03
N VAL A 42 7.36 17.53 -16.24
CA VAL A 42 7.10 17.64 -14.80
C VAL A 42 8.38 17.98 -14.05
N LYS A 43 8.28 18.95 -13.14
CA LYS A 43 9.35 19.29 -12.21
C LYS A 43 9.34 18.30 -11.04
N GLY A 44 10.07 17.21 -11.19
CA GLY A 44 10.16 16.16 -10.17
C GLY A 44 11.09 16.51 -9.00
N THR A 45 11.07 15.67 -7.97
CA THR A 45 11.89 15.85 -6.76
C THR A 45 13.39 15.63 -6.97
N GLN A 46 13.77 14.84 -7.97
CA GLN A 46 15.18 14.53 -8.30
C GLN A 46 15.66 15.16 -9.60
N THR A 47 14.78 15.34 -10.58
CA THR A 47 15.11 15.84 -11.90
C THR A 47 14.00 16.77 -12.40
N ASP A 48 14.38 17.82 -13.12
CA ASP A 48 13.45 18.71 -13.80
C ASP A 48 13.20 18.22 -15.24
N GLY A 49 11.94 17.86 -15.54
CA GLY A 49 11.52 17.40 -16.87
C GLY A 49 11.75 18.41 -17.99
N HIS A 50 11.82 19.72 -17.67
CA HIS A 50 12.09 20.77 -18.65
C HIS A 50 13.45 20.60 -19.35
N ALA A 51 14.46 20.06 -18.65
CA ALA A 51 15.76 19.75 -19.24
C ALA A 51 15.71 18.70 -20.36
N TYR A 52 14.62 17.95 -20.47
CA TYR A 52 14.47 16.87 -21.45
C TYR A 52 13.51 17.21 -22.60
N ILE A 53 13.02 18.44 -22.70
CA ILE A 53 12.07 18.87 -23.76
C ILE A 53 12.69 18.63 -25.14
N ASN A 54 13.92 19.08 -25.38
CA ASN A 54 14.59 18.90 -26.67
C ASN A 54 14.73 17.41 -27.04
N LYS A 55 15.10 16.58 -26.07
CA LYS A 55 15.21 15.12 -26.27
C LYS A 55 13.86 14.47 -26.60
N ALA A 56 12.77 14.94 -25.98
CA ALA A 56 11.42 14.47 -26.28
C ALA A 56 11.03 14.87 -27.72
N ILE A 57 11.35 16.08 -28.15
CA ILE A 57 11.12 16.57 -29.53
C ILE A 57 11.92 15.76 -30.56
N GLU A 58 13.20 15.50 -30.31
CA GLU A 58 14.05 14.67 -31.14
C GLU A 58 13.50 13.25 -31.34
N LYS A 59 12.77 12.72 -30.32
CA LYS A 59 12.10 11.44 -30.41
C LYS A 59 10.69 11.47 -31.00
N GLY A 60 10.22 12.65 -31.41
CA GLY A 60 8.96 12.79 -32.13
C GLY A 60 7.78 13.25 -31.31
N ALA A 61 8.01 13.85 -30.13
CA ALA A 61 6.91 14.50 -29.39
C ALA A 61 6.27 15.58 -30.29
N SER A 62 4.97 15.49 -30.50
CA SER A 62 4.21 16.44 -31.30
C SER A 62 3.64 17.58 -30.45
N ALA A 63 3.56 17.39 -29.14
CA ALA A 63 3.10 18.40 -28.17
C ALA A 63 3.89 18.31 -26.86
N ILE A 64 4.12 19.49 -26.25
CA ILE A 64 4.84 19.66 -24.99
C ILE A 64 3.98 20.44 -24.02
N VAL A 65 3.76 19.93 -22.81
CA VAL A 65 3.21 20.69 -21.68
C VAL A 65 4.36 21.07 -20.76
N CYS A 66 4.51 22.35 -20.44
CA CYS A 66 5.61 22.89 -19.65
C CYS A 66 5.19 24.12 -18.82
N GLU A 67 5.97 24.47 -17.80
CA GLU A 67 5.81 25.71 -17.02
C GLU A 67 6.58 26.87 -17.66
N MET A 68 7.72 26.54 -18.29
CA MET A 68 8.57 27.49 -19.00
C MET A 68 8.76 27.02 -20.43
N LEU A 69 8.51 27.93 -21.38
CA LEU A 69 8.77 27.64 -22.80
C LEU A 69 10.29 27.55 -23.04
N PRO A 70 10.76 26.62 -23.90
CA PRO A 70 12.16 26.60 -24.30
C PRO A 70 12.51 27.86 -25.12
N GLU A 71 13.81 28.23 -25.11
CA GLU A 71 14.30 29.40 -25.84
C GLU A 71 14.07 29.30 -27.35
N GLU A 72 14.24 28.08 -27.91
CA GLU A 72 13.99 27.79 -29.32
C GLU A 72 12.74 26.92 -29.50
N LEU A 73 11.77 27.44 -30.22
CA LEU A 73 10.53 26.73 -30.56
C LEU A 73 10.63 26.07 -31.93
N LYS A 74 10.30 24.78 -32.03
CA LYS A 74 10.21 24.03 -33.28
C LYS A 74 8.82 24.26 -33.92
N LYS A 75 8.76 24.55 -35.22
CA LYS A 75 7.51 24.88 -35.93
C LYS A 75 6.46 23.76 -35.94
N ASP A 76 6.93 22.51 -35.91
CA ASP A 76 6.07 21.34 -36.01
C ASP A 76 5.66 20.79 -34.63
N VAL A 77 5.95 21.49 -33.55
CA VAL A 77 5.64 21.08 -32.18
C VAL A 77 4.67 22.10 -31.54
N THR A 78 3.66 21.61 -30.88
CA THR A 78 2.73 22.44 -30.12
C THR A 78 3.19 22.55 -28.66
N TYR A 79 3.32 23.77 -28.17
CA TYR A 79 3.72 24.06 -26.81
C TYR A 79 2.52 24.57 -26.01
N ILE A 80 2.31 24.00 -24.85
CA ILE A 80 1.23 24.31 -23.93
C ILE A 80 1.85 24.75 -22.61
N LYS A 81 1.73 26.03 -22.29
CA LYS A 81 2.20 26.59 -21.02
C LYS A 81 1.12 26.49 -19.96
N VAL A 82 1.49 25.94 -18.81
CA VAL A 82 0.63 25.80 -17.61
C VAL A 82 1.33 26.38 -16.40
N MET A 83 0.56 26.64 -15.31
CA MET A 83 1.13 27.14 -14.04
C MET A 83 1.90 26.07 -13.27
N ASP A 84 1.45 24.81 -13.34
CA ASP A 84 1.92 23.68 -12.52
C ASP A 84 1.74 22.40 -13.34
N THR A 85 2.85 21.81 -13.79
CA THR A 85 2.83 20.57 -14.58
C THR A 85 2.54 19.35 -13.73
N GLU A 86 2.90 19.36 -12.44
CA GLU A 86 2.60 18.27 -11.51
C GLU A 86 1.08 18.18 -11.22
N ASP A 87 0.38 19.32 -11.12
CA ASP A 87 -1.08 19.36 -11.02
C ASP A 87 -1.78 19.00 -12.33
N SER A 88 -1.16 19.30 -13.45
CA SER A 88 -1.74 19.11 -14.78
C SER A 88 -1.65 17.66 -15.28
N VAL A 89 -0.55 16.95 -15.00
CA VAL A 89 -0.28 15.63 -15.58
C VAL A 89 -1.35 14.60 -15.27
N GLY A 90 -1.85 14.55 -14.04
CA GLY A 90 -2.90 13.62 -13.65
C GLY A 90 -4.21 13.88 -14.41
N LYS A 91 -4.61 15.15 -14.54
CA LYS A 91 -5.81 15.57 -15.27
C LYS A 91 -5.71 15.28 -16.76
N LEU A 92 -4.54 15.56 -17.35
CA LEU A 92 -4.25 15.23 -18.77
C LEU A 92 -4.32 13.71 -19.01
N ALA A 93 -3.71 12.92 -18.14
CA ALA A 93 -3.75 11.47 -18.23
C ALA A 93 -5.19 10.94 -18.07
N THR A 94 -5.97 11.46 -17.12
CA THR A 94 -7.37 11.10 -16.93
C THR A 94 -8.19 11.37 -18.19
N ALA A 95 -8.02 12.53 -18.81
CA ALA A 95 -8.69 12.87 -20.07
C ALA A 95 -8.22 11.96 -21.22
N PHE A 96 -6.91 11.74 -21.36
CA PHE A 96 -6.34 10.92 -22.43
C PHE A 96 -6.83 9.47 -22.37
N TYR A 97 -6.97 8.88 -21.19
CA TYR A 97 -7.50 7.52 -21.00
C TYR A 97 -9.04 7.46 -20.87
N GLY A 98 -9.74 8.52 -21.29
CA GLY A 98 -11.20 8.54 -21.42
C GLY A 98 -11.98 8.60 -20.13
N ASN A 99 -11.44 9.30 -19.10
CA ASN A 99 -12.05 9.49 -17.78
C ASN A 99 -12.50 8.17 -17.14
N PRO A 100 -11.60 7.25 -16.84
CA PRO A 100 -11.94 5.89 -16.42
C PRO A 100 -12.82 5.86 -15.15
N THR A 101 -12.64 6.81 -14.25
CA THR A 101 -13.41 6.91 -13.01
C THR A 101 -14.83 7.47 -13.18
N ASP A 102 -15.25 7.77 -14.40
CA ASP A 102 -16.66 8.00 -14.74
C ASP A 102 -17.39 6.69 -15.10
N LYS A 103 -16.62 5.60 -15.40
CA LYS A 103 -17.13 4.29 -15.83
C LYS A 103 -17.08 3.24 -14.73
N LEU A 104 -16.23 3.39 -13.71
CA LEU A 104 -16.07 2.49 -12.58
C LEU A 104 -16.08 3.26 -11.24
N GLU A 105 -16.46 2.60 -10.17
CA GLU A 105 -16.41 3.17 -8.82
C GLU A 105 -15.03 2.94 -8.20
N LEU A 106 -14.24 4.02 -8.06
CA LEU A 106 -12.91 3.99 -7.46
C LEU A 106 -12.97 4.28 -5.96
N ILE A 107 -12.44 3.39 -5.13
CA ILE A 107 -12.35 3.55 -3.70
C ILE A 107 -10.88 3.59 -3.27
N GLY A 108 -10.49 4.66 -2.56
CA GLY A 108 -9.14 4.85 -2.04
C GLY A 108 -9.02 4.49 -0.56
N VAL A 109 -7.97 3.77 -0.21
CA VAL A 109 -7.64 3.43 1.19
C VAL A 109 -6.35 4.13 1.59
N THR A 110 -6.39 4.96 2.62
CA THR A 110 -5.20 5.64 3.17
C THR A 110 -5.06 5.43 4.67
N GLY A 111 -3.85 5.59 5.16
CA GLY A 111 -3.44 5.42 6.54
C GLY A 111 -1.98 4.98 6.62
N THR A 112 -1.45 4.75 7.81
CA THR A 112 -0.11 4.17 7.96
C THR A 112 -0.17 2.67 7.70
N ASN A 113 -0.99 1.93 8.44
CA ASN A 113 -1.15 0.49 8.36
C ASN A 113 -2.56 0.09 7.86
N GLY A 114 -2.71 -1.12 7.33
CA GLY A 114 -4.00 -1.69 6.93
C GLY A 114 -4.43 -1.41 5.48
N LYS A 115 -3.78 -0.51 4.74
CA LYS A 115 -4.14 -0.16 3.36
C LYS A 115 -4.24 -1.37 2.44
N THR A 116 -3.15 -2.13 2.34
CA THR A 116 -3.06 -3.34 1.49
C THR A 116 -4.11 -4.37 1.88
N THR A 117 -4.25 -4.63 3.19
CA THR A 117 -5.23 -5.58 3.70
C THR A 117 -6.64 -5.18 3.28
N ILE A 118 -7.06 -3.95 3.55
CA ILE A 118 -8.43 -3.48 3.25
C ILE A 118 -8.68 -3.47 1.74
N ALA A 119 -7.77 -2.92 0.93
CA ALA A 119 -7.95 -2.87 -0.52
C ALA A 119 -8.06 -4.27 -1.12
N THR A 120 -7.20 -5.21 -0.71
CA THR A 120 -7.22 -6.59 -1.19
C THR A 120 -8.46 -7.36 -0.70
N LEU A 121 -8.89 -7.16 0.55
CA LEU A 121 -10.09 -7.81 1.06
C LEU A 121 -11.36 -7.29 0.36
N LEU A 122 -11.45 -6.01 0.06
CA LEU A 122 -12.54 -5.44 -0.74
C LEU A 122 -12.54 -6.00 -2.16
N TYR A 123 -11.37 -6.07 -2.81
CA TYR A 123 -11.24 -6.72 -4.12
C TYR A 123 -11.73 -8.17 -4.07
N ASN A 124 -11.28 -8.97 -3.11
CA ASN A 124 -11.71 -10.37 -2.95
C ASN A 124 -13.21 -10.48 -2.66
N MET A 125 -13.75 -9.64 -1.79
CA MET A 125 -15.17 -9.62 -1.43
C MET A 125 -16.05 -9.30 -2.63
N PHE A 126 -15.71 -8.27 -3.40
CA PHE A 126 -16.53 -7.86 -4.54
C PHE A 126 -16.45 -8.87 -5.71
N ARG A 127 -15.33 -9.58 -5.84
CA ARG A 127 -15.24 -10.74 -6.76
C ARG A 127 -16.14 -11.88 -6.32
N GLN A 128 -16.24 -12.17 -5.03
CA GLN A 128 -17.19 -13.17 -4.51
C GLN A 128 -18.66 -12.76 -4.72
N PHE A 129 -18.94 -11.46 -4.80
CA PHE A 129 -20.26 -10.96 -5.25
C PHE A 129 -20.47 -11.07 -6.78
N GLY A 130 -19.52 -11.61 -7.54
CA GLY A 130 -19.63 -11.82 -8.98
C GLY A 130 -19.31 -10.62 -9.86
N TYR A 131 -18.65 -9.58 -9.32
CA TYR A 131 -18.20 -8.43 -10.11
C TYR A 131 -16.79 -8.65 -10.67
N LYS A 132 -16.53 -8.06 -11.83
CA LYS A 132 -15.17 -7.76 -12.26
C LYS A 132 -14.65 -6.57 -11.47
N VAL A 133 -13.44 -6.70 -10.92
CA VAL A 133 -12.88 -5.76 -9.95
C VAL A 133 -11.42 -5.47 -10.26
N GLY A 134 -11.03 -4.19 -10.14
CA GLY A 134 -9.64 -3.77 -10.17
C GLY A 134 -9.03 -3.67 -8.78
N LEU A 135 -7.73 -3.94 -8.66
CA LEU A 135 -6.94 -3.68 -7.46
C LEU A 135 -5.64 -2.96 -7.84
N ILE A 136 -5.32 -1.90 -7.10
CA ILE A 136 -4.03 -1.20 -7.19
C ILE A 136 -3.41 -1.19 -5.80
N SER A 137 -2.34 -1.97 -5.62
CA SER A 137 -1.76 -2.19 -4.29
C SER A 137 -0.24 -2.33 -4.31
N THR A 138 0.36 -2.32 -3.13
CA THR A 138 1.81 -2.52 -2.95
C THR A 138 2.28 -3.90 -3.42
N VAL A 139 1.43 -4.90 -3.30
CA VAL A 139 1.77 -6.31 -3.58
C VAL A 139 1.71 -6.63 -5.06
N CYS A 140 0.59 -6.33 -5.68
CA CYS A 140 0.31 -6.60 -7.07
C CYS A 140 -0.91 -5.78 -7.50
N ASN A 141 -0.95 -5.34 -8.73
CA ASN A 141 -2.16 -4.79 -9.33
C ASN A 141 -2.94 -5.93 -9.99
N TYR A 142 -4.26 -5.84 -9.99
CA TYR A 142 -5.13 -6.81 -10.68
C TYR A 142 -6.14 -6.10 -11.55
N ILE A 143 -6.34 -6.63 -12.74
CA ILE A 143 -7.48 -6.32 -13.59
C ILE A 143 -8.28 -7.62 -13.68
N ASP A 144 -9.36 -7.71 -12.91
CA ASP A 144 -10.07 -8.95 -12.61
C ASP A 144 -9.09 -10.06 -12.17
N ASP A 145 -8.89 -11.12 -12.96
CA ASP A 145 -7.94 -12.21 -12.66
C ASP A 145 -6.51 -11.97 -13.13
N GLU A 146 -6.28 -10.98 -13.99
CA GLU A 146 -4.94 -10.69 -14.52
C GLU A 146 -4.06 -9.98 -13.49
N ALA A 147 -2.98 -10.63 -13.08
CA ALA A 147 -1.99 -10.07 -12.17
C ALA A 147 -0.96 -9.22 -12.93
N ILE A 148 -0.77 -7.98 -12.53
CA ILE A 148 0.18 -7.03 -13.14
C ILE A 148 1.20 -6.64 -12.07
N PRO A 149 2.48 -6.96 -12.24
CA PRO A 149 3.54 -6.56 -11.31
C PRO A 149 3.55 -5.05 -11.08
N THR A 150 3.91 -4.64 -9.87
CA THR A 150 4.01 -3.23 -9.49
C THR A 150 5.35 -2.93 -8.85
N GLU A 151 5.85 -1.70 -9.05
CA GLU A 151 7.05 -1.18 -8.39
C GLU A 151 6.70 -0.18 -7.28
N HIS A 152 5.48 0.33 -7.28
CA HIS A 152 5.02 1.36 -6.36
C HIS A 152 3.63 1.06 -5.82
N THR A 153 3.41 1.36 -4.55
CA THR A 153 2.09 1.28 -3.88
C THR A 153 1.00 2.02 -4.67
N THR A 154 1.33 3.22 -5.14
CA THR A 154 0.48 4.02 -6.02
C THR A 154 1.35 4.43 -7.21
N PRO A 155 1.07 3.98 -8.43
CA PRO A 155 1.83 4.32 -9.62
C PRO A 155 1.88 5.83 -9.93
N ASP A 156 2.72 6.23 -10.87
CA ASP A 156 2.69 7.57 -11.45
C ASP A 156 1.33 7.84 -12.14
N PRO A 157 0.97 9.12 -12.39
CA PRO A 157 -0.37 9.46 -12.89
C PRO A 157 -0.71 8.81 -14.24
N ILE A 158 0.26 8.60 -15.12
CA ILE A 158 0.03 8.04 -16.45
C ILE A 158 -0.21 6.54 -16.34
N THR A 159 0.67 5.82 -15.65
CA THR A 159 0.52 4.38 -15.40
C THR A 159 -0.78 4.09 -14.64
N LEU A 160 -1.12 4.93 -13.65
CA LEU A 160 -2.35 4.79 -12.87
C LEU A 160 -3.60 4.92 -13.75
N ASN A 161 -3.67 5.95 -14.59
CA ASN A 161 -4.80 6.16 -15.50
C ASN A 161 -4.88 5.10 -16.60
N LYS A 162 -3.73 4.61 -17.10
CA LYS A 162 -3.66 3.50 -18.05
C LYS A 162 -4.26 2.23 -17.45
N LEU A 163 -3.92 1.90 -16.20
CA LEU A 163 -4.50 0.74 -15.49
C LEU A 163 -6.00 0.89 -15.29
N LEU A 164 -6.45 2.06 -14.79
CA LEU A 164 -7.88 2.33 -14.59
C LEU A 164 -8.65 2.33 -15.92
N GLY A 165 -8.06 2.83 -17.01
CA GLY A 165 -8.63 2.77 -18.34
C GLY A 165 -8.85 1.33 -18.81
N ARG A 166 -7.83 0.46 -18.67
CA ARG A 166 -7.95 -0.97 -18.95
C ARG A 166 -9.02 -1.63 -18.07
N MET A 167 -9.04 -1.35 -16.76
CA MET A 167 -10.08 -1.89 -15.86
C MET A 167 -11.49 -1.51 -16.35
N ALA A 168 -11.70 -0.25 -16.76
CA ALA A 168 -12.98 0.21 -17.26
C ALA A 168 -13.36 -0.47 -18.60
N ASP A 169 -12.42 -0.62 -19.53
CA ASP A 169 -12.63 -1.23 -20.83
C ASP A 169 -12.88 -2.75 -20.72
N GLU A 170 -12.29 -3.43 -19.72
CA GLU A 170 -12.54 -4.84 -19.42
C GLU A 170 -13.82 -5.07 -18.59
N GLY A 171 -14.53 -3.98 -18.24
CA GLY A 171 -15.82 -4.01 -17.56
C GLY A 171 -15.74 -4.17 -16.04
N CYS A 172 -14.61 -3.78 -15.41
CA CYS A 172 -14.57 -3.67 -13.96
C CYS A 172 -15.57 -2.61 -13.47
N LYS A 173 -16.45 -3.00 -12.55
CA LYS A 173 -17.42 -2.10 -11.95
C LYS A 173 -16.82 -1.31 -10.78
N TYR A 174 -15.90 -1.92 -10.06
CA TYR A 174 -15.23 -1.36 -8.89
C TYR A 174 -13.72 -1.47 -9.06
N ALA A 175 -13.01 -0.49 -8.50
CA ALA A 175 -11.57 -0.55 -8.32
C ALA A 175 -11.22 -0.10 -6.90
N PHE A 176 -10.41 -0.89 -6.21
CA PHE A 176 -9.90 -0.57 -4.87
C PHE A 176 -8.43 -0.26 -4.96
N MET A 177 -7.99 0.85 -4.36
CA MET A 177 -6.59 1.24 -4.44
C MET A 177 -6.02 1.74 -3.12
N GLU A 178 -4.75 1.47 -2.91
CA GLU A 178 -3.98 2.09 -1.86
C GLU A 178 -3.61 3.54 -2.26
N VAL A 179 -3.97 4.50 -1.41
CA VAL A 179 -3.58 5.91 -1.56
C VAL A 179 -2.47 6.21 -0.57
N SER A 180 -1.22 6.23 -1.03
CA SER A 180 -0.05 6.56 -0.21
C SER A 180 0.01 8.08 0.05
N SER A 181 0.67 8.49 1.14
CA SER A 181 0.88 9.92 1.41
C SER A 181 1.75 10.59 0.34
N HIS A 182 2.69 9.85 -0.22
CA HIS A 182 3.51 10.31 -1.35
C HIS A 182 2.66 10.58 -2.59
N SER A 183 1.70 9.69 -2.91
CA SER A 183 0.85 9.87 -4.09
C SER A 183 -0.05 11.09 -3.99
N VAL A 184 -0.48 11.46 -2.77
CA VAL A 184 -1.24 12.68 -2.53
C VAL A 184 -0.33 13.90 -2.63
N ALA A 185 0.82 13.89 -1.94
CA ALA A 185 1.78 14.98 -1.95
C ALA A 185 2.32 15.29 -3.35
N GLN A 186 2.57 14.24 -4.17
CA GLN A 186 3.05 14.31 -5.55
C GLN A 186 1.90 14.35 -6.57
N LYS A 187 0.68 14.67 -6.15
CA LYS A 187 -0.51 14.83 -7.01
C LYS A 187 -0.76 13.68 -8.01
N ARG A 188 -0.24 12.46 -7.72
CA ARG A 188 -0.36 11.29 -8.63
C ARG A 188 -1.80 10.87 -8.89
N ILE A 189 -2.72 11.19 -7.97
CA ILE A 189 -4.16 10.89 -8.05
C ILE A 189 -4.98 12.07 -8.59
N GLY A 190 -4.30 13.12 -9.10
CA GLY A 190 -4.95 14.30 -9.70
C GLY A 190 -5.85 13.91 -10.87
N GLY A 191 -7.04 14.52 -10.94
CA GLY A 191 -8.02 14.24 -11.99
C GLY A 191 -8.93 13.03 -11.74
N LEU A 192 -8.58 12.12 -10.83
CA LEU A 192 -9.41 10.96 -10.50
C LEU A 192 -10.61 11.35 -9.64
N LYS A 193 -11.76 10.75 -9.93
CA LYS A 193 -12.98 10.87 -9.12
C LYS A 193 -13.13 9.63 -8.24
N PHE A 194 -13.05 9.80 -6.93
CA PHE A 194 -13.26 8.72 -5.97
C PHE A 194 -14.73 8.64 -5.58
N ALA A 195 -15.29 7.43 -5.60
CA ALA A 195 -16.62 7.13 -5.04
C ALA A 195 -16.58 7.03 -3.52
N GLY A 196 -15.40 6.76 -2.94
CA GLY A 196 -15.20 6.73 -1.50
C GLY A 196 -13.74 6.76 -1.08
N GLY A 197 -13.53 7.21 0.16
CA GLY A 197 -12.24 7.21 0.84
C GLY A 197 -12.32 6.56 2.20
N ILE A 198 -11.31 5.76 2.56
CA ILE A 198 -11.22 5.04 3.83
C ILE A 198 -9.96 5.49 4.57
N PHE A 199 -10.11 5.94 5.81
CA PHE A 199 -8.99 6.22 6.72
C PHE A 199 -8.85 5.10 7.74
N THR A 200 -7.64 4.55 7.88
CA THR A 200 -7.36 3.46 8.80
C THR A 200 -6.76 3.93 10.12
N ASN A 201 -5.56 4.51 10.08
CA ASN A 201 -4.81 5.00 11.24
C ASN A 201 -3.66 5.91 10.80
N LEU A 202 -3.10 6.67 11.76
CA LEU A 202 -1.91 7.47 11.58
C LEU A 202 -0.91 7.23 12.71
N THR A 203 0.19 6.55 12.41
CA THR A 203 1.36 6.39 13.29
C THR A 203 2.59 7.03 12.66
N ARG A 204 3.71 7.06 13.38
CA ARG A 204 4.95 7.67 12.89
C ARG A 204 5.56 6.84 11.77
N ASP A 205 5.57 7.40 10.55
CA ASP A 205 6.15 6.77 9.36
C ASP A 205 6.51 7.85 8.32
N HIS A 206 7.37 7.53 7.36
CA HIS A 206 7.73 8.39 6.21
C HIS A 206 8.20 9.82 6.59
N LEU A 207 8.87 9.98 7.75
CA LEU A 207 9.39 11.28 8.17
C LEU A 207 10.66 11.70 7.41
N ASP A 208 11.32 10.77 6.75
CA ASP A 208 12.37 11.02 5.76
C ASP A 208 11.87 11.90 4.60
N TYR A 209 10.63 11.70 4.18
CA TYR A 209 9.99 12.47 3.12
C TYR A 209 9.19 13.68 3.66
N HIS A 210 8.30 13.45 4.63
CA HIS A 210 7.37 14.47 5.13
C HIS A 210 8.00 15.41 6.17
N GLN A 211 9.17 15.06 6.73
CA GLN A 211 9.92 15.78 7.76
C GLN A 211 9.20 15.84 9.13
N THR A 212 7.89 16.07 9.16
CA THR A 212 7.10 16.16 10.39
C THR A 212 5.84 15.30 10.32
N VAL A 213 5.35 14.88 11.51
CA VAL A 213 4.07 14.15 11.62
C VAL A 213 2.90 15.01 11.13
N ASP A 214 2.96 16.33 11.33
CA ASP A 214 1.94 17.27 10.87
C ASP A 214 1.86 17.33 9.33
N ASN A 215 2.99 17.39 8.64
CA ASN A 215 3.02 17.34 7.17
C ASN A 215 2.51 16.00 6.65
N TYR A 216 2.85 14.89 7.32
CA TYR A 216 2.34 13.55 6.98
C TYR A 216 0.82 13.47 7.13
N LEU A 217 0.29 14.03 8.24
CA LEU A 217 -1.16 14.15 8.47
C LEU A 217 -1.82 14.99 7.39
N LYS A 218 -1.28 16.20 7.09
CA LYS A 218 -1.81 17.10 6.06
C LYS A 218 -1.84 16.44 4.68
N ALA A 219 -0.79 15.69 4.32
CA ALA A 219 -0.74 14.96 3.06
C ALA A 219 -1.90 13.96 2.94
N LYS A 220 -2.15 13.13 3.98
CA LYS A 220 -3.28 12.17 3.95
C LYS A 220 -4.64 12.88 4.00
N LYS A 221 -4.76 13.94 4.81
CA LYS A 221 -5.99 14.73 4.94
C LYS A 221 -6.41 15.35 3.62
N ALA A 222 -5.47 15.81 2.80
CA ALA A 222 -5.75 16.38 1.49
C ALA A 222 -6.51 15.43 0.56
N PHE A 223 -6.34 14.11 0.71
CA PHE A 223 -7.15 13.12 0.00
C PHE A 223 -8.65 13.27 0.33
N PHE A 224 -9.00 13.38 1.62
CA PHE A 224 -10.40 13.53 2.06
C PHE A 224 -10.97 14.91 1.74
N ASP A 225 -10.15 15.95 1.84
CA ASP A 225 -10.57 17.33 1.52
C ASP A 225 -10.96 17.50 0.04
N ASN A 226 -10.36 16.66 -0.84
CA ASN A 226 -10.62 16.67 -2.29
C ASN A 226 -11.70 15.67 -2.74
N LEU A 227 -12.30 14.88 -1.85
CA LEU A 227 -13.38 13.98 -2.22
C LEU A 227 -14.62 14.77 -2.70
N PRO A 228 -15.27 14.33 -3.79
CA PRO A 228 -16.48 14.99 -4.27
C PRO A 228 -17.65 14.78 -3.31
N LYS A 229 -18.65 15.67 -3.36
CA LYS A 229 -19.85 15.59 -2.50
C LYS A 229 -20.63 14.27 -2.67
N SER A 230 -20.52 13.63 -3.83
CA SER A 230 -21.15 12.32 -4.11
C SER A 230 -20.46 11.14 -3.46
N ALA A 231 -19.21 11.32 -3.00
CA ALA A 231 -18.43 10.27 -2.35
C ALA A 231 -18.82 10.06 -0.88
N PHE A 232 -18.34 8.96 -0.31
CA PHE A 232 -18.31 8.78 1.14
C PHE A 232 -16.87 8.93 1.69
N ALA A 233 -16.77 9.35 2.94
CA ALA A 233 -15.55 9.39 3.72
C ALA A 233 -15.73 8.52 4.96
N LEU A 234 -15.15 7.31 4.96
CA LEU A 234 -15.23 6.36 6.07
C LEU A 234 -13.97 6.49 6.94
N THR A 235 -14.15 6.84 8.22
CA THR A 235 -13.03 7.10 9.13
C THR A 235 -13.08 6.24 10.37
N ASN A 236 -11.88 5.84 10.86
CA ASN A 236 -11.68 5.12 12.11
C ASN A 236 -11.74 6.07 13.31
N LEU A 237 -12.73 5.92 14.18
CA LEU A 237 -12.85 6.71 15.42
C LEU A 237 -11.90 6.24 16.53
N ASP A 238 -11.33 5.05 16.42
CA ASP A 238 -10.36 4.54 17.39
C ASP A 238 -8.98 5.18 17.23
N ASP A 239 -8.72 5.81 16.07
CA ASP A 239 -7.53 6.65 15.85
C ASP A 239 -7.82 8.10 16.21
N LYS A 240 -6.94 8.71 17.02
CA LYS A 240 -7.07 10.12 17.47
C LYS A 240 -7.17 11.14 16.33
N ASN A 241 -6.64 10.81 15.16
CA ASN A 241 -6.67 11.67 13.97
C ASN A 241 -7.89 11.39 13.08
N GLY A 242 -8.73 10.40 13.41
CA GLY A 242 -9.86 9.99 12.59
C GLY A 242 -10.79 11.14 12.25
N MET A 243 -11.19 11.92 13.23
CA MET A 243 -12.06 13.10 13.02
C MET A 243 -11.33 14.26 12.33
N VAL A 244 -10.02 14.39 12.55
CA VAL A 244 -9.21 15.43 11.88
C VAL A 244 -9.15 15.18 10.37
N MET A 245 -9.02 13.91 9.95
CA MET A 245 -8.94 13.54 8.52
C MET A 245 -10.16 14.02 7.72
N ILE A 246 -11.33 13.98 8.31
CA ILE A 246 -12.60 14.28 7.62
C ILE A 246 -13.16 15.68 7.91
N GLN A 247 -12.41 16.51 8.64
CA GLN A 247 -12.90 17.81 9.13
C GLN A 247 -13.39 18.75 8.02
N ASN A 248 -12.73 18.75 6.86
CA ASN A 248 -13.04 19.67 5.76
C ASN A 248 -13.61 18.95 4.53
N THR A 249 -13.89 17.65 4.62
CA THR A 249 -14.42 16.91 3.48
C THR A 249 -15.83 17.38 3.11
N LYS A 250 -16.12 17.36 1.81
CA LYS A 250 -17.47 17.59 1.29
C LYS A 250 -18.27 16.28 1.13
N ALA A 251 -17.58 15.14 1.28
CA ALA A 251 -18.17 13.82 1.13
C ALA A 251 -19.09 13.47 2.31
N LYS A 252 -19.95 12.46 2.12
CA LYS A 252 -20.78 11.91 3.19
C LYS A 252 -19.89 11.23 4.23
N VAL A 253 -19.83 11.80 5.43
CA VAL A 253 -19.04 11.24 6.54
C VAL A 253 -19.71 10.02 7.13
N CYS A 254 -18.95 8.93 7.27
CA CYS A 254 -19.30 7.71 7.98
C CYS A 254 -18.14 7.28 8.88
N THR A 255 -18.46 6.60 9.97
CA THR A 255 -17.48 6.24 11.00
C THR A 255 -17.54 4.76 11.30
N TYR A 256 -16.39 4.18 11.68
CA TYR A 256 -16.34 2.84 12.24
C TYR A 256 -15.47 2.81 13.50
N SER A 257 -15.76 1.88 14.42
CA SER A 257 -15.04 1.76 15.69
C SER A 257 -15.27 0.41 16.35
N LEU A 258 -14.24 -0.10 17.02
CA LEU A 258 -14.33 -1.25 17.95
C LEU A 258 -14.62 -0.82 19.38
N ARG A 259 -14.51 0.49 19.71
CA ARG A 259 -14.58 1.03 21.08
C ARG A 259 -15.75 1.99 21.28
N SER A 260 -16.01 2.82 20.27
CA SER A 260 -16.96 3.94 20.39
C SER A 260 -18.25 3.69 19.61
N ILE A 261 -19.29 4.49 19.89
CA ILE A 261 -20.51 4.53 19.08
C ILE A 261 -20.16 5.08 17.71
N SER A 262 -20.52 4.38 16.66
CA SER A 262 -20.21 4.69 15.26
C SER A 262 -21.28 4.15 14.33
N ASN A 263 -21.22 4.53 13.04
CA ASN A 263 -22.13 3.99 12.02
C ASN A 263 -21.93 2.47 11.82
N PHE A 264 -20.67 2.03 11.87
CA PHE A 264 -20.30 0.63 11.81
C PHE A 264 -19.54 0.29 13.09
N LYS A 265 -20.22 -0.42 14.00
CA LYS A 265 -19.66 -0.81 15.29
C LYS A 265 -19.26 -2.28 15.28
N GLY A 266 -18.07 -2.57 15.79
CA GLY A 266 -17.62 -3.93 16.00
C GLY A 266 -17.16 -4.16 17.44
N LYS A 267 -17.13 -5.42 17.85
CA LYS A 267 -16.53 -5.88 19.10
C LYS A 267 -15.88 -7.23 18.86
N VAL A 268 -14.67 -7.42 19.35
CA VAL A 268 -14.04 -8.74 19.39
C VAL A 268 -14.54 -9.44 20.63
N LEU A 269 -15.20 -10.58 20.47
CA LEU A 269 -15.72 -11.43 21.54
C LEU A 269 -14.69 -12.49 21.93
N GLU A 270 -14.07 -13.15 20.92
CA GLU A 270 -13.01 -14.12 21.09
C GLU A 270 -11.90 -13.88 20.04
N ASP A 271 -10.65 -14.05 20.42
CA ASP A 271 -9.47 -13.93 19.54
C ASP A 271 -8.48 -15.07 19.81
N GLY A 272 -8.00 -15.70 18.75
CA GLY A 272 -7.08 -16.82 18.85
C GLY A 272 -6.47 -17.21 17.52
N PHE A 273 -5.46 -18.09 17.52
CA PHE A 273 -4.77 -18.54 16.30
C PHE A 273 -5.67 -19.32 15.32
N LYS A 274 -6.92 -19.59 15.64
CA LYS A 274 -7.90 -20.20 14.74
C LYS A 274 -8.83 -19.18 14.08
N GLY A 275 -8.72 -17.92 14.46
CA GLY A 275 -9.59 -16.83 14.02
C GLY A 275 -10.24 -16.10 15.18
N MET A 276 -11.16 -15.19 14.87
CA MET A 276 -11.89 -14.36 15.82
C MET A 276 -13.39 -14.60 15.71
N LEU A 277 -14.09 -14.50 16.85
CA LEU A 277 -15.53 -14.24 16.91
C LEU A 277 -15.72 -12.74 17.11
N MET A 278 -16.43 -12.11 16.19
CA MET A 278 -16.76 -10.69 16.24
C MET A 278 -18.26 -10.48 16.32
N ASP A 279 -18.69 -9.49 17.10
CA ASP A 279 -20.00 -8.85 16.94
C ASP A 279 -19.83 -7.66 15.98
N ILE A 280 -20.58 -7.63 14.88
CA ILE A 280 -20.61 -6.51 13.93
C ILE A 280 -22.05 -6.04 13.82
N ASN A 281 -22.34 -4.83 14.33
CA ASN A 281 -23.68 -4.24 14.38
C ASN A 281 -24.74 -5.19 14.97
N ASN A 282 -24.42 -5.86 16.06
CA ASN A 282 -25.23 -6.82 16.82
C ASN A 282 -25.45 -8.17 16.08
N VAL A 283 -24.58 -8.53 15.15
CA VAL A 283 -24.57 -9.85 14.51
C VAL A 283 -23.21 -10.51 14.76
N GLU A 284 -23.23 -11.70 15.34
CA GLU A 284 -22.00 -12.48 15.54
C GLU A 284 -21.53 -13.13 14.25
N VAL A 285 -20.23 -13.01 13.98
CA VAL A 285 -19.59 -13.59 12.81
C VAL A 285 -18.22 -14.17 13.17
N ASN A 286 -18.00 -15.42 12.75
CA ASN A 286 -16.67 -16.04 12.83
C ASN A 286 -15.84 -15.65 11.62
N VAL A 287 -14.62 -15.15 11.85
CA VAL A 287 -13.69 -14.72 10.81
C VAL A 287 -12.34 -15.42 10.98
N GLN A 288 -11.65 -15.65 9.86
CA GLN A 288 -10.38 -16.39 9.85
C GLN A 288 -9.17 -15.46 10.01
N PHE A 289 -9.33 -14.38 10.72
CA PHE A 289 -8.33 -13.36 10.96
C PHE A 289 -7.97 -13.32 12.44
N ILE A 290 -6.79 -12.84 12.76
CA ILE A 290 -6.21 -12.80 14.09
C ILE A 290 -5.86 -11.36 14.42
N GLY A 291 -6.14 -10.94 15.66
CA GLY A 291 -5.71 -9.66 16.20
C GLY A 291 -6.68 -8.50 15.95
N ARG A 292 -6.78 -7.64 16.95
CA ARG A 292 -7.71 -6.49 16.97
C ARG A 292 -7.53 -5.53 15.81
N PHE A 293 -6.30 -5.36 15.30
CA PHE A 293 -6.07 -4.51 14.14
C PHE A 293 -6.75 -5.08 12.87
N ASN A 294 -6.79 -6.41 12.73
CA ASN A 294 -7.54 -7.05 11.64
C ASN A 294 -9.05 -6.94 11.87
N ALA A 295 -9.53 -6.99 13.11
CA ALA A 295 -10.94 -6.70 13.41
C ALA A 295 -11.33 -5.28 12.94
N SER A 296 -10.46 -4.28 13.16
CA SER A 296 -10.65 -2.92 12.65
C SER A 296 -10.65 -2.86 11.12
N ASN A 297 -9.72 -3.58 10.46
CA ASN A 297 -9.68 -3.69 9.00
C ASN A 297 -10.94 -4.33 8.43
N LEU A 298 -11.41 -5.43 9.04
CA LEU A 298 -12.63 -6.13 8.62
C LEU A 298 -13.88 -5.25 8.79
N LEU A 299 -13.93 -4.45 9.85
CA LEU A 299 -15.02 -3.50 10.08
C LEU A 299 -15.04 -2.38 9.03
N ALA A 300 -13.86 -1.90 8.59
CA ALA A 300 -13.74 -0.98 7.47
C ALA A 300 -14.20 -1.60 6.15
N VAL A 301 -13.87 -2.88 5.90
CA VAL A 301 -14.33 -3.65 4.72
C VAL A 301 -15.85 -3.80 4.75
N TYR A 302 -16.42 -4.21 5.88
CA TYR A 302 -17.86 -4.31 6.07
C TYR A 302 -18.57 -2.99 5.81
N GLY A 303 -18.11 -1.91 6.46
CA GLY A 303 -18.70 -0.58 6.29
C GLY A 303 -18.63 -0.08 4.85
N THR A 304 -17.50 -0.30 4.18
CA THR A 304 -17.33 0.09 2.77
C THR A 304 -18.30 -0.67 1.85
N ALA A 305 -18.44 -1.98 2.03
CA ALA A 305 -19.35 -2.78 1.22
C ALA A 305 -20.82 -2.36 1.42
N CYS A 306 -21.23 -2.06 2.65
CA CYS A 306 -22.56 -1.52 2.94
C CYS A 306 -22.77 -0.13 2.30
N LEU A 307 -21.76 0.76 2.33
CA LEU A 307 -21.82 2.08 1.69
C LEU A 307 -21.89 1.99 0.16
N LEU A 308 -21.34 0.93 -0.43
CA LEU A 308 -21.49 0.57 -1.85
C LEU A 308 -22.77 -0.21 -2.15
N GLY A 309 -23.75 -0.21 -1.23
CA GLY A 309 -25.09 -0.73 -1.44
C GLY A 309 -25.23 -2.26 -1.33
N LYS A 310 -24.24 -2.96 -0.71
CA LYS A 310 -24.39 -4.39 -0.44
C LYS A 310 -25.23 -4.60 0.83
N LYS A 311 -26.04 -5.65 0.85
CA LYS A 311 -26.85 -6.00 2.01
C LYS A 311 -25.95 -6.46 3.16
N PRO A 312 -26.18 -6.00 4.39
CA PRO A 312 -25.35 -6.36 5.54
C PRO A 312 -25.17 -7.87 5.74
N GLU A 313 -26.23 -8.65 5.53
CA GLU A 313 -26.21 -10.10 5.71
C GLU A 313 -25.29 -10.79 4.69
N ASP A 314 -25.38 -10.36 3.42
CA ASP A 314 -24.52 -10.89 2.34
C ASP A 314 -23.06 -10.51 2.60
N VAL A 315 -22.80 -9.28 3.11
CA VAL A 315 -21.45 -8.84 3.45
C VAL A 315 -20.87 -9.67 4.59
N LEU A 316 -21.63 -9.94 5.65
CA LEU A 316 -21.18 -10.75 6.78
C LEU A 316 -20.90 -12.20 6.36
N LEU A 317 -21.74 -12.76 5.49
CA LEU A 317 -21.52 -14.09 4.93
C LEU A 317 -20.20 -14.17 4.18
N VAL A 318 -19.95 -13.23 3.26
CA VAL A 318 -18.69 -13.20 2.50
C VAL A 318 -17.51 -12.92 3.43
N LEU A 319 -17.65 -12.02 4.42
CA LEU A 319 -16.60 -11.69 5.38
C LEU A 319 -16.12 -12.94 6.15
N SER A 320 -17.02 -13.85 6.52
CA SER A 320 -16.68 -15.11 7.20
C SER A 320 -15.86 -16.07 6.35
N MET A 321 -15.96 -15.95 5.03
CA MET A 321 -15.24 -16.80 4.06
C MET A 321 -13.90 -16.22 3.60
N LEU A 322 -13.67 -14.92 3.83
CA LEU A 322 -12.41 -14.25 3.45
C LEU A 322 -11.22 -14.87 4.19
N ARG A 323 -10.08 -14.87 3.51
CA ARG A 323 -8.80 -15.35 4.03
C ARG A 323 -7.85 -14.18 4.26
N PRO A 324 -6.91 -14.30 5.20
CA PRO A 324 -5.83 -13.33 5.36
C PRO A 324 -5.08 -13.09 4.04
N VAL A 325 -4.65 -11.85 3.86
CA VAL A 325 -3.83 -11.45 2.72
C VAL A 325 -2.43 -12.02 2.91
N SER A 326 -1.87 -12.64 1.87
CA SER A 326 -0.54 -13.26 1.94
C SER A 326 0.50 -12.26 2.46
N GLY A 327 1.28 -12.68 3.46
CA GLY A 327 2.31 -11.85 4.08
C GLY A 327 1.79 -10.68 4.93
N ARG A 328 0.54 -10.72 5.35
CA ARG A 328 -0.07 -9.75 6.27
C ARG A 328 -0.70 -10.47 7.45
N PHE A 329 0.08 -10.67 8.51
CA PHE A 329 -0.27 -11.52 9.66
C PHE A 329 -0.80 -12.89 9.22
N ASP A 330 -0.09 -13.52 8.29
CA ASP A 330 -0.47 -14.77 7.65
C ASP A 330 0.02 -15.95 8.51
N ALA A 331 -0.89 -16.54 9.27
CA ALA A 331 -0.58 -17.58 10.24
C ALA A 331 -0.68 -18.99 9.64
N LEU A 332 0.38 -19.78 9.81
CA LEU A 332 0.44 -21.20 9.49
C LEU A 332 0.57 -22.00 10.79
N ARG A 333 -0.08 -23.15 10.86
CA ARG A 333 -0.04 -24.01 12.05
C ARG A 333 0.83 -25.25 11.78
N SER A 334 1.82 -25.46 12.64
CA SER A 334 2.66 -26.65 12.63
C SER A 334 1.88 -27.88 13.13
N PRO A 335 2.12 -29.07 12.54
CA PRO A 335 1.68 -30.35 13.11
C PRO A 335 2.10 -30.56 14.57
N LYS A 336 3.25 -29.98 14.98
CA LYS A 336 3.76 -30.02 16.36
C LYS A 336 3.04 -29.09 17.33
N GLY A 337 2.06 -28.27 16.85
CA GLY A 337 1.17 -27.49 17.71
C GLY A 337 1.64 -26.08 18.04
N TYR A 338 2.68 -25.54 17.40
CA TYR A 338 3.01 -24.11 17.42
C TYR A 338 2.48 -23.40 16.17
N SER A 339 2.53 -22.08 16.14
CA SER A 339 2.09 -21.27 14.99
C SER A 339 3.26 -20.46 14.44
N ALA A 340 3.34 -20.32 13.10
CA ALA A 340 4.27 -19.41 12.44
C ALA A 340 3.49 -18.33 11.70
N ILE A 341 3.82 -17.05 11.96
CA ILE A 341 3.19 -15.88 11.40
C ILE A 341 4.18 -15.21 10.45
N VAL A 342 3.79 -15.01 9.19
CA VAL A 342 4.56 -14.26 8.19
C VAL A 342 3.95 -12.86 8.04
N ASP A 343 4.78 -11.82 8.23
CA ASP A 343 4.32 -10.43 8.15
C ASP A 343 5.33 -9.51 7.47
N TYR A 344 4.81 -8.48 6.80
CA TYR A 344 5.61 -7.44 6.13
C TYR A 344 6.15 -6.36 7.10
N ALA A 345 6.08 -6.55 8.39
CA ALA A 345 6.56 -5.62 9.41
C ALA A 345 8.07 -5.38 9.26
N HIS A 346 8.43 -4.25 8.66
CA HIS A 346 9.81 -3.82 8.34
C HIS A 346 10.16 -2.44 8.92
N THR A 347 9.32 -1.93 9.82
CA THR A 347 9.54 -0.73 10.62
C THR A 347 9.38 -1.04 12.10
N PRO A 348 10.00 -0.27 13.01
CA PRO A 348 9.85 -0.48 14.45
C PRO A 348 8.39 -0.53 14.91
N ASP A 349 7.57 0.45 14.51
CA ASP A 349 6.16 0.53 14.90
C ASP A 349 5.33 -0.66 14.38
N ALA A 350 5.57 -1.09 13.12
CA ALA A 350 4.89 -2.26 12.57
C ALA A 350 5.27 -3.54 13.31
N LEU A 351 6.55 -3.69 13.64
CA LEU A 351 7.05 -4.84 14.40
C LEU A 351 6.45 -4.89 15.80
N THR A 352 6.41 -3.75 16.51
CA THR A 352 5.77 -3.60 17.82
C THR A 352 4.30 -4.00 17.76
N ASN A 353 3.54 -3.51 16.76
CA ASN A 353 2.13 -3.82 16.61
C ASN A 353 1.87 -5.32 16.39
N VAL A 354 2.66 -5.96 15.52
CA VAL A 354 2.53 -7.39 15.25
C VAL A 354 2.89 -8.22 16.48
N LEU A 355 4.00 -7.92 17.15
CA LEU A 355 4.44 -8.63 18.34
C LEU A 355 3.48 -8.47 19.52
N SER A 356 3.00 -7.25 19.77
CA SER A 356 1.99 -7.00 20.81
C SER A 356 0.72 -7.81 20.56
N THR A 357 0.28 -7.91 19.31
CA THR A 357 -0.87 -8.73 18.93
C THR A 357 -0.61 -10.21 19.19
N ILE A 358 0.57 -10.72 18.86
CA ILE A 358 0.94 -12.11 19.13
C ILE A 358 0.92 -12.39 20.63
N GLN A 359 1.45 -11.47 21.45
CA GLN A 359 1.42 -11.58 22.92
C GLN A 359 -0.01 -11.54 23.48
N GLU A 360 -0.88 -10.66 22.96
CA GLU A 360 -2.31 -10.61 23.34
C GLU A 360 -3.01 -11.95 23.06
N VAL A 361 -2.79 -12.52 21.88
CA VAL A 361 -3.38 -13.80 21.45
C VAL A 361 -2.85 -14.97 22.27
N LEU A 362 -1.54 -14.99 22.55
CA LEU A 362 -0.93 -16.01 23.42
C LEU A 362 -1.45 -15.93 24.85
N ASN A 363 -1.76 -14.72 25.32
CA ASN A 363 -2.26 -14.47 26.68
C ASN A 363 -1.44 -15.19 27.76
N GLY A 364 -0.11 -15.13 27.64
CA GLY A 364 0.85 -15.79 28.55
C GLY A 364 0.98 -17.32 28.37
N ARG A 365 0.40 -17.90 27.32
CA ARG A 365 0.44 -19.34 27.04
C ARG A 365 1.37 -19.65 25.88
N GLY A 366 2.67 -19.66 26.13
CA GLY A 366 3.67 -19.92 25.11
C GLY A 366 4.67 -18.78 24.94
N ARG A 367 5.69 -19.00 24.16
CA ARG A 367 6.79 -18.07 23.92
C ARG A 367 6.65 -17.43 22.54
N VAL A 368 7.22 -16.24 22.39
CA VAL A 368 7.38 -15.55 21.10
C VAL A 368 8.82 -15.72 20.62
N ILE A 369 8.99 -16.30 19.43
CA ILE A 369 10.29 -16.42 18.74
C ILE A 369 10.23 -15.55 17.50
N THR A 370 11.10 -14.57 17.37
CA THR A 370 11.06 -13.62 16.25
C THR A 370 12.26 -13.78 15.34
N VAL A 371 12.01 -13.98 14.05
CA VAL A 371 12.98 -13.92 12.97
C VAL A 371 12.83 -12.58 12.27
N VAL A 372 13.86 -11.73 12.31
CA VAL A 372 13.79 -10.37 11.79
C VAL A 372 15.09 -9.96 11.10
N GLY A 373 14.97 -9.24 9.99
CA GLY A 373 16.07 -8.61 9.29
C GLY A 373 15.74 -7.19 8.88
N ALA A 374 16.73 -6.48 8.36
CA ALA A 374 16.56 -5.14 7.80
C ALA A 374 17.07 -5.08 6.37
N GLY A 375 16.45 -4.23 5.53
CA GLY A 375 16.86 -4.03 4.15
C GLY A 375 18.13 -3.18 4.03
N GLY A 376 19.01 -3.55 3.10
CA GLY A 376 20.17 -2.75 2.68
C GLY A 376 19.74 -1.55 1.84
N ASN A 377 20.61 -0.52 1.74
CA ASN A 377 20.37 0.74 1.03
C ASN A 377 19.05 1.43 1.43
N ARG A 378 18.73 1.35 2.72
CA ARG A 378 17.57 1.96 3.38
C ARG A 378 18.02 2.69 4.64
N ASP A 379 17.07 3.31 5.34
CA ASP A 379 17.34 4.01 6.61
C ASP A 379 18.03 3.08 7.62
N LYS A 380 19.31 3.38 7.89
CA LYS A 380 20.14 2.65 8.85
C LYS A 380 19.70 2.91 10.29
N GLY A 381 19.15 4.11 10.56
CA GLY A 381 18.74 4.51 11.91
C GLY A 381 17.64 3.65 12.50
N LYS A 382 16.82 3.00 11.68
CA LYS A 382 15.76 2.09 12.15
C LYS A 382 16.29 0.71 12.57
N ARG A 383 17.50 0.28 12.10
CA ARG A 383 18.04 -1.06 12.34
C ARG A 383 18.19 -1.40 13.82
N PRO A 384 18.90 -0.56 14.62
CA PRO A 384 19.03 -0.82 16.06
C PRO A 384 17.69 -0.76 16.79
N ILE A 385 16.76 0.12 16.39
CA ILE A 385 15.45 0.26 17.03
C ILE A 385 14.58 -0.99 16.77
N MET A 386 14.63 -1.55 15.56
CA MET A 386 13.94 -2.80 15.23
C MET A 386 14.43 -3.97 16.09
N ALA A 387 15.75 -4.08 16.32
CA ALA A 387 16.32 -5.10 17.18
C ALA A 387 15.85 -4.92 18.64
N GLN A 388 15.83 -3.68 19.16
CA GLN A 388 15.34 -3.36 20.50
C GLN A 388 13.88 -3.76 20.69
N GLU A 389 12.99 -3.38 19.74
CA GLU A 389 11.56 -3.73 19.83
C GLU A 389 11.35 -5.25 19.71
N ALA A 390 12.12 -5.93 18.86
CA ALA A 390 12.06 -7.40 18.77
C ALA A 390 12.43 -8.05 20.11
N VAL A 391 13.54 -7.66 20.72
CA VAL A 391 14.02 -8.25 21.99
C VAL A 391 13.08 -7.92 23.16
N LYS A 392 12.52 -6.73 23.19
CA LYS A 392 11.57 -6.30 24.25
C LYS A 392 10.28 -7.13 24.26
N LEU A 393 9.83 -7.58 23.10
CA LEU A 393 8.53 -8.23 22.90
C LEU A 393 8.63 -9.72 22.53
N SER A 394 9.82 -10.31 22.59
CA SER A 394 10.04 -11.71 22.25
C SER A 394 10.93 -12.42 23.28
N ASP A 395 10.68 -13.72 23.48
CA ASP A 395 11.49 -14.57 24.35
C ASP A 395 12.81 -14.97 23.68
N LYS A 396 12.80 -15.08 22.36
CA LYS A 396 13.98 -15.34 21.51
C LYS A 396 13.91 -14.51 20.23
N VAL A 397 15.06 -14.00 19.80
CA VAL A 397 15.18 -13.25 18.56
C VAL A 397 16.28 -13.86 17.69
N ILE A 398 15.99 -14.06 16.41
CA ILE A 398 16.96 -14.47 15.41
C ILE A 398 17.09 -13.33 14.42
N ILE A 399 18.23 -12.65 14.42
CA ILE A 399 18.54 -11.57 13.48
C ILE A 399 19.15 -12.20 12.24
N THR A 400 18.61 -11.87 11.07
CA THR A 400 18.98 -12.51 9.80
C THR A 400 19.02 -11.51 8.64
N SER A 401 19.43 -11.95 7.46
CA SER A 401 19.36 -11.17 6.23
C SER A 401 17.91 -11.01 5.74
N ASP A 402 17.58 -9.83 5.25
CA ASP A 402 16.36 -9.54 4.48
C ASP A 402 16.74 -9.40 2.99
N ASN A 403 16.62 -8.21 2.40
CA ASN A 403 17.15 -7.84 1.09
C ASN A 403 18.43 -7.01 1.27
N PRO A 404 19.63 -7.59 1.27
CA PRO A 404 20.86 -6.85 1.54
C PRO A 404 21.19 -5.84 0.44
N ARG A 405 20.69 -6.03 -0.76
CA ARG A 405 20.96 -5.21 -1.95
C ARG A 405 22.47 -5.08 -2.18
N PHE A 406 23.01 -3.86 -2.08
CA PHE A 406 24.44 -3.62 -2.30
C PHE A 406 25.26 -3.54 -1.00
N GLU A 407 24.66 -3.76 0.17
CA GLU A 407 25.36 -3.85 1.46
C GLU A 407 25.72 -5.31 1.79
N GLU A 408 26.78 -5.51 2.57
CA GLU A 408 27.11 -6.83 3.08
C GLU A 408 26.10 -7.23 4.20
N PRO A 409 25.52 -8.45 4.12
CA PRO A 409 24.50 -8.89 5.09
C PRO A 409 24.97 -8.82 6.54
N GLN A 410 26.24 -9.14 6.80
CA GLN A 410 26.81 -9.10 8.15
C GLN A 410 26.84 -7.70 8.73
N ASP A 411 27.11 -6.66 7.91
CA ASP A 411 27.14 -5.28 8.37
C ASP A 411 25.75 -4.80 8.80
N ILE A 412 24.72 -5.22 8.07
CA ILE A 412 23.31 -4.91 8.44
C ILE A 412 22.96 -5.58 9.78
N ILE A 413 23.36 -6.84 9.97
CA ILE A 413 23.17 -7.57 11.23
C ILE A 413 23.92 -6.88 12.37
N ASN A 414 25.14 -6.44 12.13
CA ASN A 414 25.96 -5.71 13.13
C ASN A 414 25.30 -4.38 13.52
N ASP A 415 24.74 -3.62 12.57
CA ASP A 415 23.98 -2.39 12.85
C ASP A 415 22.74 -2.67 13.73
N MET A 416 22.06 -3.79 13.53
CA MET A 416 20.95 -4.19 14.37
C MET A 416 21.41 -4.56 15.78
N LEU A 417 22.48 -5.37 15.90
CA LEU A 417 23.05 -5.78 17.18
C LEU A 417 23.62 -4.63 17.99
N ALA A 418 24.16 -3.59 17.34
CA ALA A 418 24.67 -2.40 17.99
C ALA A 418 23.61 -1.63 18.82
N GLY A 419 22.32 -1.87 18.56
CA GLY A 419 21.22 -1.32 19.36
C GLY A 419 20.97 -2.03 20.68
N LEU A 420 21.62 -3.18 20.94
CA LEU A 420 21.31 -4.05 22.06
C LEU A 420 22.38 -4.00 23.14
N GLU A 421 21.95 -3.94 24.40
CA GLU A 421 22.84 -4.09 25.55
C GLU A 421 23.32 -5.54 25.72
N LYS A 422 24.42 -5.75 26.45
CA LYS A 422 25.05 -7.08 26.58
C LYS A 422 24.15 -8.16 27.20
N ASP A 423 23.28 -7.80 28.11
CA ASP A 423 22.30 -8.72 28.72
C ASP A 423 21.18 -9.06 27.76
N GLN A 424 20.72 -8.12 26.93
CA GLN A 424 19.72 -8.33 25.90
C GLN A 424 20.21 -9.29 24.80
N GLN A 425 21.49 -9.24 24.47
CA GLN A 425 22.10 -10.12 23.45
C GLN A 425 22.08 -11.62 23.83
N ARG A 426 21.86 -11.98 25.10
CA ARG A 426 21.76 -13.38 25.54
C ARG A 426 20.58 -14.13 24.91
N ASN A 427 19.54 -13.42 24.54
CA ASN A 427 18.34 -14.00 23.90
C ASN A 427 18.35 -13.85 22.38
N VAL A 428 19.47 -13.38 21.81
CA VAL A 428 19.61 -13.10 20.38
C VAL A 428 20.58 -14.08 19.74
N ILE A 429 20.19 -14.62 18.58
CA ILE A 429 21.02 -15.43 17.72
C ILE A 429 21.16 -14.68 16.39
N SER A 430 22.33 -14.65 15.77
CA SER A 430 22.51 -14.09 14.44
C SER A 430 22.82 -15.20 13.43
N ILE A 431 22.05 -15.27 12.36
CA ILE A 431 22.20 -16.26 11.28
C ILE A 431 22.01 -15.53 9.96
N ILE A 432 23.04 -15.42 9.14
CA ILE A 432 22.98 -14.69 7.85
C ILE A 432 21.95 -15.32 6.92
N ASP A 433 22.01 -16.65 6.76
CA ASP A 433 21.09 -17.38 5.90
C ASP A 433 19.67 -17.37 6.49
N ARG A 434 18.74 -16.75 5.78
CA ARG A 434 17.34 -16.58 6.25
C ARG A 434 16.59 -17.93 6.32
N LYS A 435 16.89 -18.87 5.42
CA LYS A 435 16.27 -20.20 5.46
C LYS A 435 16.69 -20.96 6.73
N GLU A 436 17.97 -20.93 7.06
CA GLU A 436 18.49 -21.55 8.28
C GLU A 436 18.01 -20.79 9.55
N ALA A 437 17.81 -19.48 9.48
CA ALA A 437 17.21 -18.70 10.57
C ALA A 437 15.77 -19.15 10.86
N ILE A 438 14.93 -19.28 9.83
CA ILE A 438 13.54 -19.76 9.96
C ILE A 438 13.52 -21.20 10.49
N LYS A 439 14.37 -22.07 9.95
CA LYS A 439 14.49 -23.45 10.39
C LYS A 439 14.90 -23.54 11.87
N THR A 440 15.86 -22.73 12.29
CA THR A 440 16.28 -22.62 13.70
C THR A 440 15.12 -22.20 14.60
N ALA A 441 14.32 -21.19 14.17
CA ALA A 441 13.14 -20.79 14.93
C ALA A 441 12.14 -21.94 15.09
N CYS A 442 11.87 -22.70 14.01
CA CYS A 442 10.98 -23.86 14.05
C CYS A 442 11.52 -24.99 14.96
N MET A 443 12.83 -25.21 14.97
CA MET A 443 13.46 -26.20 15.86
C MET A 443 13.40 -25.81 17.34
N LEU A 444 13.41 -24.52 17.66
CA LEU A 444 13.33 -24.00 19.04
C LEU A 444 11.90 -23.94 19.58
N ALA A 445 10.90 -23.93 18.70
CA ALA A 445 9.51 -23.79 19.06
C ALA A 445 8.96 -25.06 19.72
N GLN A 446 8.07 -24.87 20.69
CA GLN A 446 7.33 -25.89 21.40
C GLN A 446 5.82 -25.75 21.15
N PRO A 447 5.01 -26.79 21.41
CA PRO A 447 3.55 -26.66 21.33
C PRO A 447 3.04 -25.46 22.13
N GLY A 448 2.23 -24.61 21.49
CA GLY A 448 1.71 -23.36 22.06
C GLY A 448 2.56 -22.13 21.79
N ASP A 449 3.80 -22.26 21.31
CA ASP A 449 4.62 -21.11 20.93
C ASP A 449 4.14 -20.43 19.64
N ALA A 450 4.54 -19.17 19.45
CA ALA A 450 4.37 -18.42 18.21
C ALA A 450 5.72 -17.98 17.65
N ILE A 451 5.91 -18.22 16.36
CA ILE A 451 7.05 -17.70 15.60
C ILE A 451 6.56 -16.53 14.76
N LEU A 452 7.25 -15.39 14.83
CA LEU A 452 7.08 -14.31 13.88
C LEU A 452 8.25 -14.30 12.88
N VAL A 453 7.96 -14.39 11.59
CA VAL A 453 8.91 -14.16 10.50
C VAL A 453 8.56 -12.82 9.86
N ALA A 454 9.34 -11.79 10.21
CA ALA A 454 9.07 -10.39 9.88
C ALA A 454 9.97 -9.86 8.76
N GLY A 455 9.45 -8.88 8.02
CA GLY A 455 10.18 -8.08 7.03
C GLY A 455 9.71 -8.29 5.60
N LYS A 456 9.76 -9.51 5.07
CA LYS A 456 9.46 -9.81 3.67
C LYS A 456 7.98 -9.97 3.36
N GLY A 457 7.21 -10.53 4.30
CA GLY A 457 5.76 -10.74 4.10
C GLY A 457 5.45 -11.50 2.81
N HIS A 458 4.92 -10.80 1.81
CA HIS A 458 4.54 -11.34 0.51
C HIS A 458 5.68 -11.39 -0.52
N GLU A 459 6.85 -10.84 -0.21
CA GLU A 459 7.98 -10.84 -1.14
C GLU A 459 8.49 -12.27 -1.35
N ASN A 460 8.53 -12.72 -2.60
CA ASN A 460 8.99 -14.03 -3.01
C ASN A 460 10.42 -14.02 -3.59
N TYR A 461 11.21 -13.02 -3.22
CA TYR A 461 12.59 -12.88 -3.66
C TYR A 461 13.49 -12.32 -2.55
N GLN A 462 14.79 -12.56 -2.67
CA GLN A 462 15.84 -11.87 -1.94
C GLN A 462 16.71 -11.10 -2.95
N ASP A 463 16.85 -9.78 -2.76
CA ASP A 463 17.64 -8.91 -3.63
C ASP A 463 19.09 -8.86 -3.11
N ILE A 464 20.02 -9.47 -3.84
CA ILE A 464 21.46 -9.51 -3.55
C ILE A 464 22.18 -8.87 -4.73
N LYS A 465 22.86 -7.74 -4.50
CA LYS A 465 23.62 -6.98 -5.51
C LYS A 465 22.82 -6.66 -6.78
N GLY A 466 21.52 -6.35 -6.60
CA GLY A 466 20.60 -6.01 -7.68
C GLY A 466 20.02 -7.21 -8.44
N VAL A 467 20.35 -8.44 -8.02
CA VAL A 467 19.77 -9.67 -8.58
C VAL A 467 18.72 -10.23 -7.61
N LYS A 468 17.51 -10.45 -8.11
CA LYS A 468 16.42 -11.05 -7.34
C LYS A 468 16.49 -12.57 -7.44
N HIS A 469 16.83 -13.21 -6.33
CA HIS A 469 16.80 -14.66 -6.17
C HIS A 469 15.47 -15.08 -5.57
N HIS A 470 14.88 -16.16 -6.05
CA HIS A 470 13.62 -16.68 -5.47
C HIS A 470 13.81 -17.03 -4.00
N PHE A 471 12.97 -16.50 -3.14
CA PHE A 471 12.93 -16.77 -1.71
C PHE A 471 11.60 -16.33 -1.10
N ASP A 472 10.82 -17.25 -0.60
CA ASP A 472 9.51 -16.99 0.03
C ASP A 472 9.49 -17.60 1.44
N ASP A 473 9.29 -16.74 2.46
CA ASP A 473 9.24 -17.15 3.88
C ASP A 473 8.19 -18.24 4.11
N LYS A 474 7.03 -18.11 3.46
CA LYS A 474 5.91 -19.04 3.62
C LYS A 474 6.17 -20.40 2.99
N GLU A 475 6.85 -20.44 1.84
CA GLU A 475 7.28 -21.69 1.22
C GLU A 475 8.27 -22.44 2.12
N VAL A 476 9.26 -21.73 2.67
CA VAL A 476 10.23 -22.31 3.61
C VAL A 476 9.54 -22.91 4.83
N ILE A 477 8.58 -22.20 5.44
CA ILE A 477 7.83 -22.71 6.59
C ILE A 477 7.02 -23.95 6.22
N LYS A 478 6.34 -23.94 5.06
CA LYS A 478 5.57 -25.11 4.59
C LYS A 478 6.46 -26.33 4.32
N GLU A 479 7.65 -26.15 3.74
CA GLU A 479 8.63 -27.22 3.56
C GLU A 479 9.02 -27.84 4.91
N ILE A 480 9.25 -27.00 5.94
CA ILE A 480 9.59 -27.48 7.29
C ILE A 480 8.42 -28.26 7.89
N PHE A 481 7.20 -27.71 7.84
CA PHE A 481 6.00 -28.33 8.40
C PHE A 481 5.65 -29.67 7.73
N ALA A 482 5.95 -29.81 6.43
CA ALA A 482 5.74 -31.06 5.71
C ALA A 482 6.70 -32.17 6.15
N ASN A 483 7.82 -31.83 6.80
CA ASN A 483 8.83 -32.77 7.30
C ASN A 483 8.76 -32.97 8.84
N GLU A 484 7.81 -32.37 9.51
CA GLU A 484 7.54 -32.52 10.95
C GLU A 484 6.60 -33.68 11.27
#